data_2845ac0f3aa3238aaa96ca941ca16521
#
_entry.id   2845ac0f3aa3238aaa96ca941ca16521
#
_cell.length_a   1.000
_cell.length_b   1.000
_cell.length_c   1.000
_cell.angle_alpha   90.00
_cell.angle_beta   90.00
_cell.angle_gamma   90.00
#
_symmetry.space_group_name_H-M   'P 1'
#
loop_
_entity.id
_entity.type
_entity.pdbx_description
1 polymer ?
#
loop_
_entity_poly.entity_id
_entity_poly.type
_entity_poly.pdbx_seq_one_letter_code
_entity_poly.pdbx_strand_id
1 'polypeptide(L)'
;SSSEQKKLGPHMQDVFVYRELTRLKTDLQLKLHDLACQGFEQQELEEFLQTYEFKSLIKELEAENKPADPRSPAEEGSQEEPIETARLHQVPELQAQQVGLVHSPEGQLLSWEHQEAEVLAQPDKMVQALSDCPFISVPSFKELCEQNAAWEALSPDQVFDLSLAAYLLSPEERDYSWERILHGFLPEINVHIHNQALAALRIGQLQRQRLEQAGLLELMHRIELPLIPVLVRMQRRGVGVDLQAFDTFLQEVEADLERLTQSVYARAGQEFNLRSSPQLADVLFNRLGLRPGGKTPGGQPSTSITVLEGLQHQHPIIKDIVAYRSLEKLRSTYLAPLPRQVHADGRVHTTFNNLATATGRLSSSNPNVQNIPIRGQFGPRMRSCFVSQEG
;
A
#
# COMPACT_ATOMS: atom_id res chain seq x y z
N SER A 1 25.81 19.30 -19.58
CA SER A 1 26.98 18.69 -20.22
C SER A 1 26.76 18.60 -21.73
N SER A 2 27.83 18.47 -22.53
CA SER A 2 27.79 18.33 -24.01
C SER A 2 26.88 17.18 -24.50
N SER A 3 26.71 16.14 -23.69
CA SER A 3 25.83 15.00 -23.96
C SER A 3 24.34 15.34 -23.76
N GLU A 4 24.03 16.15 -22.78
CA GLU A 4 22.65 16.59 -22.51
C GLU A 4 22.19 17.61 -23.57
N GLN A 5 23.07 18.50 -24.00
CA GLN A 5 22.78 19.42 -25.10
C GLN A 5 22.51 18.70 -26.44
N LYS A 6 23.20 17.58 -26.71
CA LYS A 6 22.93 16.76 -27.91
C LYS A 6 21.60 15.99 -27.83
N LYS A 7 21.15 15.61 -26.64
CA LYS A 7 19.85 14.92 -26.47
C LYS A 7 18.68 15.88 -26.43
N LEU A 8 18.85 17.08 -25.84
CA LEU A 8 17.81 18.09 -25.71
C LEU A 8 17.74 19.02 -26.92
N GLY A 9 18.82 19.13 -27.72
CA GLY A 9 18.87 20.05 -28.86
C GLY A 9 17.69 19.92 -29.83
N PRO A 10 17.30 18.74 -30.29
CA PRO A 10 16.14 18.53 -31.15
C PRO A 10 14.79 18.85 -30.49
N HIS A 11 14.72 18.83 -29.16
CA HIS A 11 13.50 18.99 -28.36
C HIS A 11 13.50 20.25 -27.50
N MET A 12 14.38 21.20 -27.76
CA MET A 12 14.47 22.42 -26.95
C MET A 12 13.17 23.24 -26.96
N GLN A 13 12.44 23.24 -28.06
CA GLN A 13 11.13 23.91 -28.13
C GLN A 13 10.11 23.21 -27.25
N ASP A 14 10.10 21.89 -27.26
CA ASP A 14 9.19 21.09 -26.41
C ASP A 14 9.45 21.34 -24.91
N VAL A 15 10.73 21.48 -24.51
CA VAL A 15 11.09 21.80 -23.12
C VAL A 15 10.50 23.15 -22.68
N PHE A 16 10.49 24.14 -23.55
CA PHE A 16 9.87 25.43 -23.25
C PHE A 16 8.35 25.33 -23.15
N VAL A 17 7.72 24.54 -24.02
CA VAL A 17 6.28 24.28 -23.97
C VAL A 17 5.92 23.53 -22.67
N TYR A 18 6.64 22.47 -22.30
CA TYR A 18 6.42 21.76 -21.03
C TYR A 18 6.61 22.65 -19.81
N ARG A 19 7.61 23.53 -19.83
CA ARG A 19 7.82 24.50 -18.75
C ARG A 19 6.65 25.50 -18.62
N GLU A 20 6.09 25.98 -19.72
CA GLU A 20 4.92 26.86 -19.69
C GLU A 20 3.64 26.11 -19.28
N LEU A 21 3.45 24.86 -19.72
CA LEU A 21 2.32 24.02 -19.33
C LEU A 21 2.34 23.64 -17.84
N THR A 22 3.54 23.48 -17.24
CA THR A 22 3.69 23.16 -15.81
C THR A 22 3.72 24.40 -14.91
N ARG A 23 3.71 25.61 -15.49
CA ARG A 23 3.72 26.85 -14.73
C ARG A 23 2.35 27.16 -14.17
N LEU A 24 2.23 27.15 -12.86
CA LEU A 24 1.01 27.58 -12.17
C LEU A 24 0.78 29.09 -12.45
N LYS A 25 -0.34 29.41 -13.07
CA LYS A 25 -0.82 30.79 -13.21
C LYS A 25 -1.49 31.20 -11.90
N THR A 26 -0.88 32.17 -11.22
CA THR A 26 -1.38 32.70 -9.94
C THR A 26 -2.18 34.00 -10.08
N ASP A 27 -2.31 34.49 -11.32
CA ASP A 27 -2.94 35.76 -11.69
C ASP A 27 -4.35 35.58 -12.31
N LEU A 28 -4.89 34.34 -12.26
CA LEU A 28 -6.24 34.08 -12.76
C LEU A 28 -7.28 34.64 -11.79
N GLN A 29 -8.08 35.59 -12.27
CA GLN A 29 -9.24 36.12 -11.55
C GLN A 29 -10.45 35.19 -11.77
N LEU A 30 -10.42 34.02 -11.09
CA LEU A 30 -11.54 33.08 -11.12
C LEU A 30 -12.55 33.42 -10.02
N LYS A 31 -13.83 33.54 -10.38
CA LYS A 31 -14.92 33.62 -9.42
C LYS A 31 -15.46 32.21 -9.17
N LEU A 32 -15.93 31.93 -7.96
CA LEU A 32 -16.45 30.60 -7.59
C LEU A 32 -17.52 30.07 -8.54
N HIS A 33 -18.38 30.95 -9.10
CA HIS A 33 -19.41 30.54 -10.05
C HIS A 33 -18.83 30.15 -11.43
N ASP A 34 -17.62 30.63 -11.79
CA ASP A 34 -16.96 30.29 -13.04
C ASP A 34 -16.36 28.87 -12.97
N LEU A 35 -16.31 28.29 -11.77
CA LEU A 35 -15.84 26.93 -11.50
C LEU A 35 -16.98 25.91 -11.44
N ALA A 36 -18.23 26.34 -11.60
CA ALA A 36 -19.36 25.43 -11.68
C ALA A 36 -19.20 24.54 -12.93
N CYS A 37 -19.14 23.24 -12.71
CA CYS A 37 -19.07 22.27 -13.80
C CYS A 37 -20.42 22.29 -14.53
N GLN A 38 -20.43 22.83 -15.75
CA GLN A 38 -21.64 22.89 -16.59
C GLN A 38 -21.88 21.60 -17.39
N GLY A 39 -21.05 20.56 -17.16
CA GLY A 39 -20.99 19.39 -18.00
C GLY A 39 -20.26 19.66 -19.32
N PHE A 40 -19.97 18.61 -20.04
CA PHE A 40 -19.42 18.69 -21.40
C PHE A 40 -20.54 18.35 -22.38
N GLU A 41 -20.63 19.03 -23.50
CA GLU A 41 -21.38 18.52 -24.64
C GLU A 41 -20.66 17.26 -25.12
N GLN A 42 -21.41 16.17 -25.25
CA GLN A 42 -20.84 14.84 -25.52
C GLN A 42 -19.97 14.82 -26.78
N GLN A 43 -20.39 15.53 -27.80
CA GLN A 43 -19.67 15.60 -29.06
C GLN A 43 -18.32 16.34 -28.92
N GLU A 44 -18.27 17.40 -28.14
CA GLU A 44 -17.03 18.15 -27.85
C GLU A 44 -16.05 17.31 -27.04
N LEU A 45 -16.55 16.52 -26.10
CA LEU A 45 -15.74 15.61 -25.31
C LEU A 45 -15.14 14.50 -26.17
N GLU A 46 -15.93 13.89 -27.07
CA GLU A 46 -15.45 12.86 -28.01
C GLU A 46 -14.36 13.41 -28.95
N GLU A 47 -14.57 14.60 -29.52
CA GLU A 47 -13.57 15.25 -30.39
C GLU A 47 -12.28 15.59 -29.64
N PHE A 48 -12.40 16.04 -28.39
CA PHE A 48 -11.26 16.31 -27.51
C PHE A 48 -10.47 15.03 -27.22
N LEU A 49 -11.15 13.97 -26.79
CA LEU A 49 -10.50 12.69 -26.46
C LEU A 49 -9.84 12.03 -27.70
N GLN A 50 -10.44 12.17 -28.88
CA GLN A 50 -9.84 11.70 -30.13
C GLN A 50 -8.63 12.52 -30.53
N THR A 51 -8.71 13.84 -30.40
CA THR A 51 -7.62 14.76 -30.75
C THR A 51 -6.36 14.51 -29.92
N TYR A 52 -6.53 14.15 -28.66
CA TYR A 52 -5.42 13.90 -27.73
C TYR A 52 -5.12 12.40 -27.50
N GLU A 53 -5.72 11.51 -28.31
CA GLU A 53 -5.48 10.06 -28.31
C GLU A 53 -5.72 9.36 -26.93
N PHE A 54 -6.70 9.81 -26.15
CA PHE A 54 -7.09 9.18 -24.88
C PHE A 54 -7.90 7.89 -25.10
N LYS A 55 -7.25 6.85 -25.60
CA LYS A 55 -7.89 5.59 -26.06
C LYS A 55 -8.68 4.84 -24.97
N SER A 56 -8.28 4.96 -23.69
CA SER A 56 -9.01 4.35 -22.56
C SER A 56 -10.32 5.07 -22.30
N LEU A 57 -10.30 6.40 -22.24
CA LEU A 57 -11.49 7.21 -21.99
C LEU A 57 -12.49 7.17 -23.16
N ILE A 58 -12.00 7.06 -24.40
CA ILE A 58 -12.88 6.83 -25.58
C ILE A 58 -13.64 5.53 -25.44
N LYS A 59 -12.99 4.43 -25.00
CA LYS A 59 -13.66 3.15 -24.78
C LYS A 59 -14.68 3.19 -23.65
N GLU A 60 -14.44 3.96 -22.60
CA GLU A 60 -15.38 4.17 -21.50
C GLU A 60 -16.62 4.93 -22.01
N LEU A 61 -16.41 6.02 -22.74
CA LEU A 61 -17.51 6.80 -23.36
C LEU A 61 -18.33 5.95 -24.37
N GLU A 62 -17.68 5.12 -25.20
CA GLU A 62 -18.34 4.18 -26.11
C GLU A 62 -19.11 3.09 -25.38
N ALA A 63 -18.67 2.68 -24.18
CA ALA A 63 -19.36 1.72 -23.33
C ALA A 63 -20.60 2.33 -22.69
N GLU A 64 -20.54 3.59 -22.26
CA GLU A 64 -21.69 4.35 -21.74
C GLU A 64 -22.74 4.64 -22.83
N ASN A 65 -22.31 4.81 -24.07
CA ASN A 65 -23.19 5.13 -25.21
C ASN A 65 -23.79 3.91 -25.93
N LYS A 66 -23.57 2.66 -25.47
CA LYS A 66 -24.31 1.54 -26.01
C LYS A 66 -25.77 1.71 -25.64
N PRO A 67 -26.69 1.76 -26.62
CA PRO A 67 -28.11 1.81 -26.33
C PRO A 67 -28.45 0.58 -25.47
N ALA A 68 -29.04 0.82 -24.31
CA ALA A 68 -29.56 -0.22 -23.45
C ALA A 68 -30.46 -1.13 -24.30
N ASP A 69 -30.26 -2.45 -24.23
CA ASP A 69 -31.11 -3.41 -24.86
C ASP A 69 -32.56 -3.11 -24.42
N PRO A 70 -33.51 -2.85 -25.34
CA PRO A 70 -34.89 -2.48 -24.98
C PRO A 70 -35.66 -3.57 -24.22
N ARG A 71 -35.00 -4.66 -23.84
CA ARG A 71 -35.54 -5.76 -23.03
C ARG A 71 -35.05 -5.79 -21.59
N SER A 72 -34.15 -4.85 -21.16
CA SER A 72 -33.89 -4.63 -19.75
C SER A 72 -34.95 -3.66 -19.24
N PRO A 73 -35.73 -4.01 -18.20
CA PRO A 73 -36.60 -3.03 -17.60
C PRO A 73 -35.71 -1.90 -17.07
N ALA A 74 -35.92 -0.69 -17.57
CA ALA A 74 -35.37 0.50 -16.96
C ALA A 74 -35.95 0.52 -15.53
N GLU A 75 -35.14 0.15 -14.56
CA GLU A 75 -35.45 0.51 -13.19
C GLU A 75 -35.36 2.04 -13.17
N GLU A 76 -36.54 2.66 -13.13
CA GLU A 76 -36.68 4.07 -12.78
C GLU A 76 -35.87 4.28 -11.51
N GLY A 77 -34.77 5.03 -11.63
CA GLY A 77 -33.95 5.37 -10.49
C GLY A 77 -34.84 6.10 -9.49
N SER A 78 -35.35 5.34 -8.53
CA SER A 78 -36.03 5.91 -7.37
C SER A 78 -35.00 6.83 -6.71
N GLN A 79 -35.24 8.12 -6.73
CA GLN A 79 -34.56 9.09 -5.86
C GLN A 79 -34.95 8.67 -4.45
N GLU A 80 -34.17 7.76 -3.87
CA GLU A 80 -34.34 7.42 -2.47
C GLU A 80 -33.97 8.69 -1.67
N GLU A 81 -34.92 9.18 -0.92
CA GLU A 81 -34.70 10.28 0.03
C GLU A 81 -33.58 9.85 1.01
N PRO A 82 -32.72 10.78 1.47
CA PRO A 82 -31.73 10.47 2.47
C PRO A 82 -32.39 9.84 3.69
N ILE A 83 -31.98 8.64 4.07
CA ILE A 83 -32.45 8.00 5.28
C ILE A 83 -31.89 8.78 6.45
N GLU A 84 -32.77 9.23 7.35
CA GLU A 84 -32.37 9.91 8.58
C GLU A 84 -31.66 8.90 9.51
N THR A 85 -30.37 9.14 9.81
CA THR A 85 -29.58 8.27 10.66
C THR A 85 -29.92 8.48 12.12
N ALA A 86 -30.63 7.53 12.73
CA ALA A 86 -30.96 7.56 14.15
C ALA A 86 -29.73 7.25 15.03
N ARG A 87 -29.69 7.83 16.26
CA ARG A 87 -28.70 7.44 17.28
C ARG A 87 -29.30 6.47 18.28
N LEU A 88 -28.68 5.32 18.43
CA LEU A 88 -29.12 4.27 19.34
C LEU A 88 -28.02 3.96 20.37
N HIS A 89 -28.40 3.88 21.65
CA HIS A 89 -27.51 3.50 22.75
C HIS A 89 -27.50 1.98 23.01
N GLN A 90 -28.37 1.26 22.32
CA GLN A 90 -28.46 -0.20 22.39
C GLN A 90 -28.53 -0.75 20.98
N VAL A 91 -27.97 -1.93 20.78
CA VAL A 91 -28.10 -2.63 19.50
C VAL A 91 -29.56 -3.01 19.30
N PRO A 92 -30.21 -2.66 18.18
CA PRO A 92 -31.57 -3.09 17.90
C PRO A 92 -31.65 -4.62 17.77
N GLU A 93 -32.83 -5.19 18.01
CA GLU A 93 -33.08 -6.60 17.66
C GLU A 93 -33.06 -6.73 16.14
N LEU A 94 -32.00 -7.38 15.65
CA LEU A 94 -31.78 -7.56 14.22
C LEU A 94 -32.36 -8.92 13.81
N GLN A 95 -33.48 -8.92 13.12
CA GLN A 95 -33.98 -10.09 12.38
C GLN A 95 -33.49 -10.08 10.93
N ALA A 96 -32.52 -9.21 10.64
CA ALA A 96 -32.05 -8.93 9.30
C ALA A 96 -31.16 -10.08 8.77
N GLN A 97 -31.39 -10.45 7.53
CA GLN A 97 -30.56 -11.42 6.81
C GLN A 97 -29.23 -10.81 6.32
N GLN A 98 -29.16 -9.49 6.20
CA GLN A 98 -28.01 -8.76 5.66
C GLN A 98 -27.86 -7.42 6.34
N VAL A 99 -26.61 -7.07 6.66
CA VAL A 99 -26.27 -5.86 7.40
C VAL A 99 -25.05 -5.19 6.76
N GLY A 100 -25.09 -3.86 6.67
CA GLY A 100 -23.91 -3.04 6.43
C GLY A 100 -23.40 -2.49 7.76
N LEU A 101 -22.09 -2.58 7.99
CA LEU A 101 -21.45 -2.12 9.21
C LEU A 101 -20.24 -1.24 8.87
N VAL A 102 -20.25 0.01 9.31
CA VAL A 102 -19.15 0.96 9.09
C VAL A 102 -18.76 1.62 10.41
N HIS A 103 -17.47 1.72 10.65
CA HIS A 103 -16.98 2.44 11.84
C HIS A 103 -17.21 3.95 11.71
N SER A 104 -17.67 4.58 12.79
CA SER A 104 -17.79 6.03 12.93
C SER A 104 -16.91 6.52 14.10
N PRO A 105 -16.60 7.82 14.18
CA PRO A 105 -15.81 8.36 15.28
C PRO A 105 -16.44 8.15 16.68
N GLU A 106 -17.75 8.05 16.76
CA GLU A 106 -18.49 7.92 18.01
C GLU A 106 -18.98 6.48 18.29
N GLY A 107 -19.13 5.64 17.24
CA GLY A 107 -19.67 4.30 17.39
C GLY A 107 -19.58 3.46 16.12
N GLN A 108 -20.68 2.81 15.76
CA GLN A 108 -20.78 2.02 14.53
C GLN A 108 -22.03 2.46 13.77
N LEU A 109 -21.89 2.73 12.48
CA LEU A 109 -23.03 2.87 11.58
C LEU A 109 -23.49 1.48 11.18
N LEU A 110 -24.76 1.20 11.39
CA LEU A 110 -25.38 -0.07 11.08
C LEU A 110 -26.56 0.15 10.14
N SER A 111 -26.62 -0.59 9.04
CA SER A 111 -27.76 -0.55 8.11
C SER A 111 -28.36 -1.93 7.95
N TRP A 112 -29.69 -1.99 7.97
CA TRP A 112 -30.49 -3.20 7.72
C TRP A 112 -31.82 -2.79 7.07
N GLU A 113 -32.35 -3.57 6.17
CA GLU A 113 -33.65 -3.41 5.52
C GLU A 113 -33.98 -1.98 5.02
N HIS A 114 -33.19 -1.17 4.58
CA HIS A 114 -33.38 0.26 4.24
C HIS A 114 -33.38 1.23 5.43
N GLN A 115 -32.94 0.80 6.61
CA GLN A 115 -32.71 1.65 7.76
C GLN A 115 -31.23 1.83 8.00
N GLU A 116 -30.83 2.94 8.61
CA GLU A 116 -29.48 3.18 9.09
C GLU A 116 -29.51 3.84 10.47
N ALA A 117 -28.65 3.39 11.38
CA ALA A 117 -28.49 4.01 12.69
C ALA A 117 -27.03 4.05 13.11
N GLU A 118 -26.64 5.09 13.85
CA GLU A 118 -25.39 5.12 14.59
C GLU A 118 -25.60 4.46 15.95
N VAL A 119 -24.93 3.33 16.18
CA VAL A 119 -25.07 2.53 17.39
C VAL A 119 -23.86 2.75 18.31
N LEU A 120 -24.14 3.30 19.50
CA LEU A 120 -23.13 3.64 20.52
C LEU A 120 -22.94 2.50 21.52
N ALA A 121 -22.93 1.25 21.05
CA ALA A 121 -22.76 0.08 21.88
C ALA A 121 -21.32 -0.42 21.88
N GLN A 122 -20.95 -1.14 22.95
CA GLN A 122 -19.65 -1.82 23.00
C GLN A 122 -19.54 -2.90 21.93
N PRO A 123 -18.36 -3.13 21.34
CA PRO A 123 -18.14 -4.12 20.29
C PRO A 123 -18.64 -5.53 20.65
N ASP A 124 -18.46 -5.99 21.90
CA ASP A 124 -18.95 -7.30 22.35
C ASP A 124 -20.48 -7.44 22.20
N LYS A 125 -21.23 -6.40 22.50
CA LYS A 125 -22.70 -6.38 22.35
C LYS A 125 -23.10 -6.36 20.87
N MET A 126 -22.34 -5.65 20.06
CA MET A 126 -22.55 -5.64 18.60
C MET A 126 -22.31 -7.03 18.01
N VAL A 127 -21.20 -7.67 18.35
CA VAL A 127 -20.87 -9.02 17.89
C VAL A 127 -21.96 -10.02 18.31
N GLN A 128 -22.44 -9.92 19.56
CA GLN A 128 -23.53 -10.79 20.03
C GLN A 128 -24.81 -10.58 19.22
N ALA A 129 -25.19 -9.35 18.93
CA ALA A 129 -26.37 -9.05 18.14
C ALA A 129 -26.27 -9.45 16.66
N LEU A 130 -25.04 -9.50 16.14
CA LEU A 130 -24.73 -9.87 14.75
C LEU A 130 -24.44 -11.39 14.59
N SER A 131 -24.42 -12.16 15.69
CA SER A 131 -24.03 -13.58 15.67
C SER A 131 -24.86 -14.45 14.72
N ASP A 132 -26.12 -14.13 14.57
CA ASP A 132 -27.06 -14.88 13.72
C ASP A 132 -27.26 -14.25 12.33
N CYS A 133 -26.59 -13.12 12.04
CA CYS A 133 -26.69 -12.45 10.75
C CYS A 133 -25.82 -13.17 9.70
N PRO A 134 -26.37 -13.73 8.62
CA PRO A 134 -25.61 -14.52 7.65
C PRO A 134 -24.75 -13.69 6.69
N PHE A 135 -24.94 -12.38 6.62
CA PHE A 135 -24.17 -11.49 5.74
C PHE A 135 -23.93 -10.13 6.38
N ILE A 136 -22.68 -9.85 6.71
CA ILE A 136 -22.23 -8.60 7.33
C ILE A 136 -21.20 -7.95 6.42
N SER A 137 -21.61 -6.92 5.69
CA SER A 137 -20.71 -6.18 4.79
C SER A 137 -19.98 -5.07 5.52
N VAL A 138 -18.65 -5.09 5.45
CA VAL A 138 -17.77 -4.15 6.15
C VAL A 138 -16.72 -3.56 5.20
N PRO A 139 -16.34 -2.28 5.32
CA PRO A 139 -15.26 -1.70 4.53
C PRO A 139 -13.94 -2.47 4.64
N SER A 140 -13.53 -2.79 5.87
CA SER A 140 -12.32 -3.57 6.16
C SER A 140 -12.50 -4.35 7.48
N PHE A 141 -12.56 -5.66 7.37
CA PHE A 141 -12.65 -6.54 8.55
C PHE A 141 -11.36 -6.51 9.37
N LYS A 142 -10.23 -6.34 8.69
CA LYS A 142 -8.94 -6.21 9.36
C LYS A 142 -8.89 -5.00 10.27
N GLU A 143 -9.32 -3.83 9.79
CA GLU A 143 -9.35 -2.60 10.58
C GLU A 143 -10.30 -2.72 11.78
N LEU A 144 -11.46 -3.33 11.61
CA LEU A 144 -12.36 -3.62 12.74
C LEU A 144 -11.66 -4.49 13.80
N CYS A 145 -11.02 -5.59 13.40
CA CYS A 145 -10.29 -6.45 14.31
C CYS A 145 -9.10 -5.72 14.96
N GLU A 146 -8.40 -4.85 14.25
CA GLU A 146 -7.31 -4.04 14.81
C GLU A 146 -7.80 -3.08 15.89
N GLN A 147 -8.96 -2.46 15.70
CA GLN A 147 -9.56 -1.55 16.67
C GLN A 147 -9.99 -2.26 17.95
N ASN A 148 -10.63 -3.44 17.84
CA ASN A 148 -11.07 -4.19 19.01
C ASN A 148 -11.10 -5.70 18.72
N ALA A 149 -10.52 -6.49 19.65
CA ALA A 149 -10.44 -7.93 19.53
C ALA A 149 -11.81 -8.64 19.54
N ALA A 150 -12.85 -8.03 20.07
CA ALA A 150 -14.19 -8.59 20.07
C ALA A 150 -14.69 -8.93 18.66
N TRP A 151 -14.33 -8.14 17.66
CA TRP A 151 -14.71 -8.37 16.26
C TRP A 151 -14.15 -9.67 15.68
N GLU A 152 -13.09 -10.23 16.25
CA GLU A 152 -12.53 -11.53 15.83
C GLU A 152 -13.48 -12.71 16.11
N ALA A 153 -14.53 -12.50 16.90
CA ALA A 153 -15.54 -13.52 17.19
C ALA A 153 -16.63 -13.63 16.10
N LEU A 154 -16.68 -12.66 15.15
CA LEU A 154 -17.54 -12.82 13.96
C LEU A 154 -16.99 -13.96 13.09
N SER A 155 -17.88 -14.83 12.63
CA SER A 155 -17.49 -15.91 11.73
C SER A 155 -17.03 -15.35 10.38
N PRO A 156 -15.90 -15.80 9.83
CA PRO A 156 -15.49 -15.45 8.47
C PRO A 156 -16.55 -15.74 7.40
N ASP A 157 -17.43 -16.71 7.64
CA ASP A 157 -18.51 -17.06 6.71
C ASP A 157 -19.64 -16.02 6.68
N GLN A 158 -19.76 -15.22 7.75
CA GLN A 158 -20.75 -14.16 7.86
C GLN A 158 -20.24 -12.81 7.33
N VAL A 159 -18.92 -12.60 7.36
CA VAL A 159 -18.30 -11.33 7.02
C VAL A 159 -18.04 -11.23 5.51
N PHE A 160 -18.34 -10.07 4.95
CA PHE A 160 -17.95 -9.71 3.61
C PHE A 160 -17.12 -8.41 3.65
N ASP A 161 -15.82 -8.53 3.42
CA ASP A 161 -14.84 -7.45 3.45
C ASP A 161 -14.74 -6.79 2.06
N LEU A 162 -15.11 -5.51 1.98
CA LEU A 162 -15.18 -4.77 0.71
C LEU A 162 -13.80 -4.50 0.12
N SER A 163 -12.81 -4.18 0.96
CA SER A 163 -11.43 -3.94 0.52
C SER A 163 -10.79 -5.22 -0.03
N LEU A 164 -11.02 -6.33 0.65
CA LEU A 164 -10.55 -7.65 0.20
C LEU A 164 -11.24 -8.08 -1.10
N ALA A 165 -12.55 -7.86 -1.22
CA ALA A 165 -13.31 -8.15 -2.43
C ALA A 165 -12.82 -7.31 -3.62
N ALA A 166 -12.57 -6.01 -3.41
CA ALA A 166 -12.01 -5.12 -4.41
C ALA A 166 -10.62 -5.58 -4.87
N TYR A 167 -9.76 -5.99 -3.91
CA TYR A 167 -8.44 -6.53 -4.20
C TYR A 167 -8.53 -7.83 -5.04
N LEU A 168 -9.39 -8.76 -4.69
CA LEU A 168 -9.54 -10.01 -5.43
C LEU A 168 -10.05 -9.78 -6.87
N LEU A 169 -10.92 -8.78 -7.06
CA LEU A 169 -11.45 -8.42 -8.38
C LEU A 169 -10.43 -7.65 -9.24
N SER A 170 -9.54 -6.87 -8.61
CA SER A 170 -8.56 -6.01 -9.31
C SER A 170 -7.25 -5.92 -8.54
N PRO A 171 -6.42 -7.00 -8.51
CA PRO A 171 -5.24 -7.06 -7.64
C PRO A 171 -4.09 -6.14 -8.06
N GLU A 172 -4.20 -5.46 -9.19
CA GLU A 172 -3.20 -4.51 -9.70
C GLU A 172 -3.44 -3.08 -9.21
N GLU A 173 -4.57 -2.80 -8.59
CA GLU A 173 -4.86 -1.50 -7.97
C GLU A 173 -3.94 -1.28 -6.76
N ARG A 174 -3.73 0.01 -6.43
CA ARG A 174 -2.84 0.40 -5.33
C ARG A 174 -3.57 0.87 -4.09
N ASP A 175 -4.86 1.09 -4.22
CA ASP A 175 -5.69 1.68 -3.18
C ASP A 175 -7.05 0.97 -3.12
N TYR A 176 -7.33 0.35 -1.97
CA TYR A 176 -8.57 -0.36 -1.66
C TYR A 176 -9.24 0.27 -0.43
N SER A 177 -8.97 1.56 -0.19
CA SER A 177 -9.63 2.32 0.88
C SER A 177 -11.14 2.40 0.67
N TRP A 178 -11.85 2.59 1.78
CA TRP A 178 -13.30 2.76 1.74
C TRP A 178 -13.74 3.90 0.82
N GLU A 179 -13.04 5.04 0.89
CA GLU A 179 -13.29 6.20 0.06
C GLU A 179 -13.13 5.89 -1.43
N ARG A 180 -12.11 5.13 -1.79
CA ARG A 180 -11.88 4.73 -3.18
C ARG A 180 -12.94 3.77 -3.68
N ILE A 181 -13.35 2.80 -2.86
CA ILE A 181 -14.39 1.83 -3.19
C ILE A 181 -15.73 2.55 -3.35
N LEU A 182 -16.10 3.37 -2.37
CA LEU A 182 -17.33 4.15 -2.40
C LEU A 182 -17.42 5.02 -3.66
N HIS A 183 -16.34 5.70 -4.02
CA HIS A 183 -16.27 6.55 -5.22
C HIS A 183 -16.45 5.75 -6.52
N GLY A 184 -15.86 4.57 -6.58
CA GLY A 184 -15.96 3.68 -7.74
C GLY A 184 -17.37 3.13 -7.98
N PHE A 185 -18.16 2.98 -6.92
CA PHE A 185 -19.53 2.43 -6.99
C PHE A 185 -20.65 3.47 -6.90
N LEU A 186 -20.32 4.74 -6.61
CA LEU A 186 -21.32 5.82 -6.51
C LEU A 186 -22.24 5.93 -7.73
N PRO A 187 -21.75 5.83 -8.99
CA PRO A 187 -22.61 5.88 -10.16
C PRO A 187 -23.63 4.74 -10.23
N GLU A 188 -23.26 3.56 -9.72
CA GLU A 188 -24.11 2.37 -9.74
C GLU A 188 -25.15 2.38 -8.60
N ILE A 189 -24.81 2.98 -7.46
CA ILE A 189 -25.60 2.85 -6.23
C ILE A 189 -26.47 4.08 -5.95
N ASN A 190 -26.15 5.23 -6.53
CA ASN A 190 -26.83 6.51 -6.29
C ASN A 190 -27.06 6.82 -4.80
N VAL A 191 -26.02 6.61 -3.97
CA VAL A 191 -26.10 6.78 -2.51
C VAL A 191 -25.62 8.16 -2.09
N HIS A 192 -26.38 8.81 -1.22
CA HIS A 192 -25.93 10.00 -0.51
C HIS A 192 -24.78 9.64 0.46
N ILE A 193 -23.76 10.50 0.55
CA ILE A 193 -22.57 10.32 1.41
C ILE A 193 -22.92 10.05 2.88
N HIS A 194 -24.14 10.40 3.30
CA HIS A 194 -24.59 10.22 4.68
C HIS A 194 -24.98 8.76 5.03
N ASN A 195 -25.27 7.92 4.04
CA ASN A 195 -25.76 6.55 4.27
C ASN A 195 -24.64 5.53 4.01
N GLN A 196 -23.53 5.64 4.75
CA GLN A 196 -22.33 4.84 4.52
C GLN A 196 -22.53 3.34 4.79
N ALA A 197 -23.28 2.97 5.83
CA ALA A 197 -23.53 1.57 6.13
C ALA A 197 -24.47 0.92 5.09
N LEU A 198 -25.46 1.68 4.60
CA LEU A 198 -26.31 1.22 3.49
C LEU A 198 -25.49 1.06 2.20
N ALA A 199 -24.60 2.01 1.92
CA ALA A 199 -23.67 1.90 0.79
C ALA A 199 -22.79 0.67 0.91
N ALA A 200 -22.22 0.40 2.08
CA ALA A 200 -21.41 -0.78 2.32
C ALA A 200 -22.20 -2.07 2.07
N LEU A 201 -23.45 -2.14 2.50
CA LEU A 201 -24.32 -3.28 2.24
C LEU A 201 -24.54 -3.51 0.73
N ARG A 202 -24.92 -2.46 0.00
CA ARG A 202 -25.19 -2.53 -1.44
C ARG A 202 -23.95 -2.87 -2.27
N ILE A 203 -22.81 -2.23 -1.96
CA ILE A 203 -21.54 -2.55 -2.60
C ILE A 203 -21.15 -4.00 -2.34
N GLY A 204 -21.33 -4.48 -1.10
CA GLY A 204 -21.07 -5.88 -0.76
C GLY A 204 -21.87 -6.88 -1.57
N GLN A 205 -23.17 -6.59 -1.81
CA GLN A 205 -24.02 -7.42 -2.65
C GLN A 205 -23.51 -7.45 -4.11
N LEU A 206 -23.15 -6.29 -4.67
CA LEU A 206 -22.62 -6.20 -6.05
C LEU A 206 -21.25 -6.89 -6.18
N GLN A 207 -20.34 -6.64 -5.26
CA GLN A 207 -19.03 -7.30 -5.27
C GLN A 207 -19.15 -8.81 -5.11
N ARG A 208 -20.06 -9.29 -4.26
CA ARG A 208 -20.32 -10.72 -4.10
C ARG A 208 -20.73 -11.37 -5.41
N GLN A 209 -21.67 -10.77 -6.15
CA GLN A 209 -22.07 -11.27 -7.47
C GLN A 209 -20.89 -11.32 -8.44
N ARG A 210 -20.05 -10.28 -8.47
CA ARG A 210 -18.84 -10.23 -9.31
C ARG A 210 -17.82 -11.31 -8.93
N LEU A 211 -17.61 -11.55 -7.64
CA LEU A 211 -16.73 -12.62 -7.15
C LEU A 211 -17.25 -14.01 -7.48
N GLU A 212 -18.57 -14.24 -7.39
CA GLU A 212 -19.22 -15.48 -7.81
C GLU A 212 -18.99 -15.74 -9.30
N GLN A 213 -19.23 -14.73 -10.14
CA GLN A 213 -19.00 -14.82 -11.59
C GLN A 213 -17.53 -15.06 -11.95
N ALA A 214 -16.60 -14.49 -11.17
CA ALA A 214 -15.16 -14.69 -11.34
C ALA A 214 -14.64 -16.00 -10.73
N GLY A 215 -15.46 -16.74 -9.98
CA GLY A 215 -15.05 -17.96 -9.26
C GLY A 215 -14.10 -17.72 -8.08
N LEU A 216 -14.11 -16.50 -7.51
CA LEU A 216 -13.19 -16.07 -6.45
C LEU A 216 -13.81 -16.09 -5.04
N LEU A 217 -15.13 -16.31 -4.93
CA LEU A 217 -15.82 -16.26 -3.64
C LEU A 217 -15.34 -17.34 -2.67
N GLU A 218 -15.03 -18.54 -3.17
CA GLU A 218 -14.47 -19.63 -2.37
C GLU A 218 -13.08 -19.26 -1.80
N LEU A 219 -12.23 -18.63 -2.61
CA LEU A 219 -10.92 -18.14 -2.17
C LEU A 219 -11.07 -17.13 -1.01
N MET A 220 -11.99 -16.17 -1.17
CA MET A 220 -12.28 -15.18 -0.15
C MET A 220 -12.69 -15.82 1.19
N HIS A 221 -13.66 -16.73 1.19
CA HIS A 221 -14.21 -17.32 2.43
C HIS A 221 -13.31 -18.38 3.04
N ARG A 222 -12.61 -19.19 2.23
CA ARG A 222 -11.81 -20.31 2.76
C ARG A 222 -10.39 -19.94 3.15
N ILE A 223 -9.83 -18.89 2.59
CA ILE A 223 -8.43 -18.51 2.81
C ILE A 223 -8.31 -17.08 3.33
N GLU A 224 -8.77 -16.11 2.58
CA GLU A 224 -8.44 -14.71 2.84
C GLU A 224 -9.11 -14.15 4.11
N LEU A 225 -10.41 -14.35 4.26
CA LEU A 225 -11.13 -13.90 5.47
C LEU A 225 -10.67 -14.60 6.76
N PRO A 226 -10.51 -15.93 6.80
CA PRO A 226 -9.97 -16.61 7.98
C PRO A 226 -8.53 -16.20 8.34
N LEU A 227 -7.74 -15.74 7.37
CA LEU A 227 -6.38 -15.27 7.59
C LEU A 227 -6.35 -13.93 8.36
N ILE A 228 -7.35 -13.06 8.19
CA ILE A 228 -7.38 -11.72 8.80
C ILE A 228 -7.19 -11.74 10.32
N PRO A 229 -8.01 -12.47 11.13
CA PRO A 229 -7.81 -12.51 12.58
C PRO A 229 -6.46 -13.13 12.98
N VAL A 230 -5.90 -14.02 12.17
CA VAL A 230 -4.56 -14.58 12.42
C VAL A 230 -3.50 -13.49 12.29
N LEU A 231 -3.55 -12.71 11.20
CA LEU A 231 -2.60 -11.61 10.97
C LEU A 231 -2.70 -10.54 12.06
N VAL A 232 -3.91 -10.17 12.47
CA VAL A 232 -4.12 -9.17 13.53
C VAL A 232 -3.56 -9.68 14.86
N ARG A 233 -3.78 -10.94 15.22
CA ARG A 233 -3.20 -11.55 16.43
C ARG A 233 -1.68 -11.61 16.36
N MET A 234 -1.09 -11.92 15.20
CA MET A 234 0.36 -11.87 15.00
C MET A 234 0.92 -10.45 15.18
N GLN A 235 0.23 -9.44 14.64
CA GLN A 235 0.60 -8.02 14.82
C GLN A 235 0.56 -7.61 16.30
N ARG A 236 -0.51 -7.95 17.02
CA ARG A 236 -0.66 -7.65 18.45
C ARG A 236 0.38 -8.40 19.29
N ARG A 237 0.67 -9.66 18.96
CA ARG A 237 1.67 -10.44 19.67
C ARG A 237 3.08 -9.88 19.45
N GLY A 238 3.39 -9.39 18.27
CA GLY A 238 4.72 -8.92 17.89
C GLY A 238 5.79 -10.02 17.91
N VAL A 239 7.03 -9.63 17.65
CA VAL A 239 8.22 -10.51 17.62
C VAL A 239 9.17 -10.08 18.73
N GLY A 240 9.56 -11.02 19.62
CA GLY A 240 10.49 -10.75 20.71
C GLY A 240 11.89 -10.40 20.20
N VAL A 241 12.54 -9.47 20.87
CA VAL A 241 13.85 -8.94 20.48
C VAL A 241 14.80 -8.98 21.68
N ASP A 242 15.99 -9.54 21.47
CA ASP A 242 17.11 -9.46 22.40
C ASP A 242 17.92 -8.19 22.11
N LEU A 243 17.65 -7.14 22.86
CA LEU A 243 18.34 -5.84 22.73
C LEU A 243 19.83 -5.94 23.01
N GLN A 244 20.27 -6.82 23.93
CA GLN A 244 21.67 -7.02 24.23
C GLN A 244 22.41 -7.69 23.07
N ALA A 245 21.80 -8.69 22.46
CA ALA A 245 22.33 -9.33 21.26
C ALA A 245 22.41 -8.36 20.07
N PHE A 246 21.40 -7.49 19.91
CA PHE A 246 21.44 -6.41 18.91
C PHE A 246 22.57 -5.42 19.15
N ASP A 247 22.74 -4.94 20.38
CA ASP A 247 23.78 -3.98 20.74
C ASP A 247 25.18 -4.57 20.50
N THR A 248 25.41 -5.79 20.99
CA THR A 248 26.68 -6.51 20.77
C THR A 248 26.96 -6.66 19.28
N PHE A 249 25.96 -7.05 18.49
CA PHE A 249 26.15 -7.21 17.05
C PHE A 249 26.36 -5.88 16.33
N LEU A 250 25.71 -4.80 16.75
CA LEU A 250 25.93 -3.46 16.22
C LEU A 250 27.37 -3.00 16.46
N GLN A 251 27.88 -3.16 17.68
CA GLN A 251 29.26 -2.82 18.03
C GLN A 251 30.29 -3.59 17.21
N GLU A 252 30.10 -4.89 17.02
CA GLU A 252 30.95 -5.72 16.15
C GLU A 252 30.95 -5.20 14.70
N VAL A 253 29.78 -4.89 14.16
CA VAL A 253 29.62 -4.35 12.79
C VAL A 253 30.25 -2.96 12.65
N GLU A 254 30.12 -2.10 13.65
CA GLU A 254 30.73 -0.77 13.63
C GLU A 254 32.26 -0.83 13.69
N ALA A 255 32.83 -1.73 14.48
CA ALA A 255 34.27 -1.98 14.50
C ALA A 255 34.80 -2.50 13.14
N ASP A 256 34.05 -3.42 12.51
CA ASP A 256 34.40 -3.91 11.18
C ASP A 256 34.27 -2.84 10.10
N LEU A 257 33.24 -2.00 10.14
CA LEU A 257 33.07 -0.85 9.25
C LEU A 257 34.22 0.14 9.36
N GLU A 258 34.66 0.44 10.58
CA GLU A 258 35.81 1.33 10.80
C GLU A 258 37.09 0.71 10.21
N ARG A 259 37.37 -0.56 10.50
CA ARG A 259 38.52 -1.28 9.96
C ARG A 259 38.52 -1.30 8.42
N LEU A 260 37.35 -1.56 7.79
CA LEU A 260 37.21 -1.55 6.34
C LEU A 260 37.37 -0.13 5.76
N THR A 261 36.85 0.88 6.44
CA THR A 261 37.01 2.29 6.04
C THR A 261 38.49 2.68 5.98
N GLN A 262 39.25 2.36 7.02
CA GLN A 262 40.68 2.62 7.07
C GLN A 262 41.45 1.85 5.98
N SER A 263 41.08 0.58 5.74
CA SER A 263 41.68 -0.22 4.66
C SER A 263 41.40 0.38 3.29
N VAL A 264 40.19 0.83 3.04
CA VAL A 264 39.80 1.48 1.78
C VAL A 264 40.56 2.78 1.57
N TYR A 265 40.64 3.65 2.60
CA TYR A 265 41.38 4.91 2.53
C TYR A 265 42.87 4.70 2.29
N ALA A 266 43.49 3.75 2.98
CA ALA A 266 44.89 3.41 2.76
C ALA A 266 45.17 2.95 1.32
N ARG A 267 44.26 2.14 0.74
CA ARG A 267 44.36 1.67 -0.66
C ARG A 267 44.04 2.73 -1.71
N ALA A 268 43.14 3.66 -1.36
CA ALA A 268 42.77 4.79 -2.23
C ALA A 268 43.77 5.95 -2.17
N GLY A 269 44.64 6.00 -1.14
CA GLY A 269 45.56 7.08 -0.88
C GLY A 269 44.88 8.39 -0.42
N GLN A 270 43.60 8.35 -0.06
CA GLN A 270 42.82 9.48 0.40
C GLN A 270 41.55 9.08 1.13
N GLU A 271 41.01 10.00 1.92
CA GLU A 271 39.69 9.88 2.51
C GLU A 271 38.60 10.39 1.54
N PHE A 272 37.44 9.74 1.55
CA PHE A 272 36.28 10.13 0.77
C PHE A 272 35.01 9.48 1.35
N ASN A 273 33.83 9.95 0.96
CA ASN A 273 32.58 9.37 1.44
C ASN A 273 32.25 8.06 0.70
N LEU A 274 32.47 6.91 1.35
CA LEU A 274 32.17 5.57 0.81
C LEU A 274 30.70 5.32 0.47
N ARG A 275 29.78 6.10 1.10
CA ARG A 275 28.35 6.04 0.80
C ARG A 275 27.99 6.82 -0.48
N SER A 276 28.87 7.71 -0.94
CA SER A 276 28.67 8.50 -2.14
C SER A 276 29.07 7.72 -3.38
N SER A 277 28.10 7.23 -4.14
CA SER A 277 28.38 6.52 -5.40
C SER A 277 29.17 7.34 -6.40
N PRO A 278 28.98 8.68 -6.56
CA PRO A 278 29.82 9.50 -7.42
C PRO A 278 31.28 9.57 -6.97
N GLN A 279 31.53 9.81 -5.65
CA GLN A 279 32.89 9.87 -5.15
C GLN A 279 33.61 8.52 -5.25
N LEU A 280 32.88 7.44 -4.99
CA LEU A 280 33.42 6.09 -5.15
C LEU A 280 33.77 5.79 -6.62
N ALA A 281 32.91 6.20 -7.55
CA ALA A 281 33.19 6.02 -8.99
C ALA A 281 34.43 6.84 -9.42
N ASP A 282 34.59 8.06 -8.94
CA ASP A 282 35.79 8.89 -9.18
C ASP A 282 37.06 8.21 -8.71
N VAL A 283 37.06 7.72 -7.46
CA VAL A 283 38.22 7.02 -6.88
C VAL A 283 38.55 5.76 -7.66
N LEU A 284 37.57 4.91 -7.95
CA LEU A 284 37.82 3.63 -8.60
C LEU A 284 38.23 3.77 -10.07
N PHE A 285 37.52 4.59 -10.84
CA PHE A 285 37.65 4.59 -12.29
C PHE A 285 38.58 5.70 -12.80
N ASN A 286 38.60 6.88 -12.16
CA ASN A 286 39.43 7.99 -12.60
C ASN A 286 40.81 7.99 -11.92
N ARG A 287 40.89 7.70 -10.59
CA ARG A 287 42.16 7.78 -9.84
C ARG A 287 42.92 6.47 -9.86
N LEU A 288 42.24 5.36 -9.51
CA LEU A 288 42.87 4.03 -9.54
C LEU A 288 42.91 3.39 -10.94
N GLY A 289 42.24 4.00 -11.94
CA GLY A 289 42.27 3.58 -13.32
C GLY A 289 41.63 2.22 -13.61
N LEU A 290 40.70 1.77 -12.72
CA LEU A 290 40.01 0.49 -12.94
C LEU A 290 39.05 0.61 -14.14
N ARG A 291 38.87 -0.50 -14.86
CA ARG A 291 37.94 -0.56 -15.99
C ARG A 291 36.52 -0.70 -15.48
N PRO A 292 35.59 0.22 -15.83
CA PRO A 292 34.19 0.11 -15.40
C PRO A 292 33.53 -1.16 -15.94
N GLY A 293 32.83 -1.92 -15.08
CA GLY A 293 32.10 -3.13 -15.46
C GLY A 293 30.68 -2.88 -15.99
N GLY A 294 30.18 -1.63 -15.95
CA GLY A 294 28.84 -1.27 -16.39
C GLY A 294 28.54 0.22 -16.24
N LYS A 295 27.41 0.67 -16.77
CA LYS A 295 26.93 2.05 -16.69
C LYS A 295 25.54 2.12 -16.02
N THR A 296 25.27 3.23 -15.35
CA THR A 296 23.93 3.57 -14.88
C THR A 296 23.04 3.99 -16.06
N PRO A 297 21.69 4.04 -15.90
CA PRO A 297 20.80 4.59 -16.92
C PRO A 297 21.18 6.02 -17.36
N GLY A 298 21.79 6.81 -16.47
CA GLY A 298 22.33 8.14 -16.76
C GLY A 298 23.71 8.15 -17.44
N GLY A 299 24.27 6.99 -17.85
CA GLY A 299 25.51 6.87 -18.59
C GLY A 299 26.80 6.95 -17.74
N GLN A 300 26.69 7.12 -16.41
CA GLN A 300 27.83 7.16 -15.49
C GLN A 300 28.32 5.74 -15.17
N PRO A 301 29.62 5.55 -14.86
CA PRO A 301 30.13 4.25 -14.38
C PRO A 301 29.32 3.75 -13.17
N SER A 302 28.83 2.52 -13.24
CA SER A 302 28.05 1.92 -12.15
C SER A 302 28.97 1.40 -11.05
N THR A 303 28.60 1.69 -9.81
CA THR A 303 29.21 1.12 -8.60
C THR A 303 28.25 0.20 -7.87
N SER A 304 27.24 -0.38 -8.56
CA SER A 304 26.33 -1.35 -7.94
C SER A 304 27.11 -2.57 -7.44
N ILE A 305 26.57 -3.26 -6.44
CA ILE A 305 27.24 -4.40 -5.80
C ILE A 305 27.59 -5.49 -6.82
N THR A 306 26.65 -5.80 -7.73
CA THR A 306 26.86 -6.79 -8.79
C THR A 306 28.01 -6.42 -9.73
N VAL A 307 28.12 -5.13 -10.08
CA VAL A 307 29.21 -4.63 -10.92
C VAL A 307 30.55 -4.72 -10.18
N LEU A 308 30.58 -4.31 -8.91
CA LEU A 308 31.80 -4.37 -8.09
C LEU A 308 32.27 -5.81 -7.87
N GLU A 309 31.36 -6.76 -7.62
CA GLU A 309 31.70 -8.18 -7.50
C GLU A 309 32.41 -8.70 -8.73
N GLY A 310 32.00 -8.31 -9.93
CA GLY A 310 32.67 -8.63 -11.18
C GLY A 310 34.09 -8.02 -11.32
N LEU A 311 34.40 -6.96 -10.57
CA LEU A 311 35.68 -6.23 -10.60
C LEU A 311 36.68 -6.67 -9.53
N GLN A 312 36.36 -7.63 -8.67
CA GLN A 312 37.18 -8.03 -7.52
C GLN A 312 38.60 -8.49 -7.92
N HIS A 313 38.77 -8.97 -9.15
CA HIS A 313 40.07 -9.40 -9.69
C HIS A 313 41.00 -8.23 -10.07
N GLN A 314 40.44 -7.01 -10.27
CA GLN A 314 41.25 -5.87 -10.73
C GLN A 314 42.02 -5.18 -9.60
N HIS A 315 41.44 -5.08 -8.39
CA HIS A 315 42.09 -4.43 -7.27
C HIS A 315 41.56 -4.91 -5.92
N PRO A 316 42.40 -5.10 -4.88
CA PRO A 316 41.97 -5.56 -3.56
C PRO A 316 40.96 -4.63 -2.88
N ILE A 317 40.97 -3.32 -3.17
CA ILE A 317 40.01 -2.31 -2.63
C ILE A 317 38.56 -2.72 -2.90
N ILE A 318 38.27 -3.41 -4.00
CA ILE A 318 36.92 -3.80 -4.38
C ILE A 318 36.31 -4.76 -3.36
N LYS A 319 37.11 -5.72 -2.85
CA LYS A 319 36.65 -6.66 -1.81
C LYS A 319 36.25 -5.92 -0.54
N ASP A 320 37.07 -4.94 -0.13
CA ASP A 320 36.83 -4.15 1.08
C ASP A 320 35.56 -3.29 0.91
N ILE A 321 35.36 -2.69 -0.27
CA ILE A 321 34.16 -1.88 -0.56
C ILE A 321 32.89 -2.74 -0.61
N VAL A 322 32.93 -3.93 -1.17
CA VAL A 322 31.79 -4.87 -1.20
C VAL A 322 31.43 -5.30 0.22
N ALA A 323 32.44 -5.66 1.04
CA ALA A 323 32.24 -5.98 2.45
C ALA A 323 31.67 -4.79 3.25
N TYR A 324 32.25 -3.60 3.09
CA TYR A 324 31.76 -2.37 3.69
C TYR A 324 30.29 -2.11 3.37
N ARG A 325 29.90 -2.18 2.11
CA ARG A 325 28.52 -1.94 1.69
C ARG A 325 27.53 -2.95 2.25
N SER A 326 27.94 -4.20 2.36
CA SER A 326 27.11 -5.26 2.95
C SER A 326 26.87 -5.01 4.44
N LEU A 327 27.91 -4.65 5.18
CA LEU A 327 27.82 -4.30 6.60
C LEU A 327 27.05 -2.98 6.83
N GLU A 328 27.30 -1.97 6.00
CA GLU A 328 26.62 -0.68 6.13
C GLU A 328 25.11 -0.81 5.82
N LYS A 329 24.73 -1.63 4.86
CA LYS A 329 23.32 -1.96 4.61
C LYS A 329 22.70 -2.67 5.82
N LEU A 330 23.41 -3.64 6.40
CA LEU A 330 22.93 -4.37 7.58
C LEU A 330 22.75 -3.41 8.77
N ARG A 331 23.74 -2.55 9.03
CA ARG A 331 23.72 -1.55 10.10
C ARG A 331 22.57 -0.56 9.91
N SER A 332 22.53 0.10 8.74
CA SER A 332 21.60 1.21 8.49
C SER A 332 20.15 0.77 8.32
N THR A 333 19.92 -0.45 7.81
CA THR A 333 18.56 -0.95 7.53
C THR A 333 17.97 -1.70 8.72
N TYR A 334 18.80 -2.38 9.52
CA TYR A 334 18.30 -3.30 10.56
C TYR A 334 18.87 -3.02 11.94
N LEU A 335 20.21 -3.06 12.12
CA LEU A 335 20.80 -3.05 13.45
C LEU A 335 20.58 -1.73 14.20
N ALA A 336 20.66 -0.61 13.52
CA ALA A 336 20.46 0.69 14.16
C ALA A 336 18.97 1.08 14.32
N PRO A 337 18.06 0.84 13.35
CA PRO A 337 16.68 1.27 13.48
C PRO A 337 15.77 0.31 14.25
N LEU A 338 15.95 -1.02 14.16
CA LEU A 338 15.05 -1.99 14.81
C LEU A 338 14.99 -1.88 16.32
N PRO A 339 16.10 -1.74 17.06
CA PRO A 339 16.05 -1.56 18.52
C PRO A 339 15.23 -0.36 18.97
N ARG A 340 15.15 0.69 18.16
CA ARG A 340 14.37 1.90 18.44
C ARG A 340 12.87 1.72 18.27
N GLN A 341 12.46 0.63 17.64
CA GLN A 341 11.06 0.28 17.35
C GLN A 341 10.55 -0.82 18.29
N VAL A 342 11.36 -1.21 19.27
CA VAL A 342 10.96 -2.16 20.31
C VAL A 342 10.05 -1.44 21.31
N HIS A 343 8.88 -1.99 21.53
CA HIS A 343 7.89 -1.48 22.47
C HIS A 343 8.23 -1.86 23.90
N ALA A 344 7.46 -1.34 24.88
CA ALA A 344 7.66 -1.60 26.31
C ALA A 344 7.56 -3.08 26.71
N ASP A 345 6.89 -3.90 25.91
CA ASP A 345 6.76 -5.35 26.07
C ASP A 345 7.99 -6.14 25.56
N GLY A 346 9.03 -5.46 25.09
CA GLY A 346 10.24 -6.07 24.54
C GLY A 346 10.06 -6.65 23.12
N ARG A 347 9.02 -6.22 22.40
CA ARG A 347 8.67 -6.74 21.09
C ARG A 347 8.62 -5.67 20.02
N VAL A 348 8.78 -6.09 18.79
CA VAL A 348 8.55 -5.28 17.59
C VAL A 348 7.20 -5.71 16.98
N HIS A 349 6.34 -4.74 16.72
CA HIS A 349 5.02 -4.95 16.13
C HIS A 349 5.03 -4.44 14.70
N THR A 350 5.03 -5.37 13.75
CA THR A 350 4.93 -5.07 12.33
C THR A 350 3.47 -5.08 11.88
N THR A 351 3.15 -4.34 10.84
CA THR A 351 1.87 -4.45 10.14
C THR A 351 2.01 -5.44 8.98
N PHE A 352 1.17 -6.46 8.92
CA PHE A 352 1.08 -7.37 7.77
C PHE A 352 0.03 -6.87 6.79
N ASN A 353 0.45 -6.57 5.56
CA ASN A 353 -0.44 -6.10 4.51
C ASN A 353 -0.78 -7.25 3.56
N ASN A 354 -2.05 -7.63 3.54
CA ASN A 354 -2.56 -8.71 2.70
C ASN A 354 -3.08 -8.23 1.33
N LEU A 355 -3.26 -6.92 1.14
CA LEU A 355 -3.75 -6.30 -0.10
C LEU A 355 -2.65 -5.59 -0.91
N ALA A 356 -1.38 -5.71 -0.51
CA ALA A 356 -0.30 -4.87 -1.07
C ALA A 356 0.39 -5.45 -2.31
N THR A 357 0.14 -6.71 -2.67
CA THR A 357 0.84 -7.37 -3.78
C THR A 357 -0.14 -8.04 -4.73
N ALA A 358 0.00 -7.85 -6.02
CA ALA A 358 -0.85 -8.50 -7.03
C ALA A 358 -0.72 -10.04 -7.08
N THR A 359 0.25 -10.62 -6.36
CA THR A 359 0.56 -12.06 -6.39
C THR A 359 -0.02 -12.85 -5.21
N GLY A 360 -0.80 -12.24 -4.33
CA GLY A 360 -1.32 -12.88 -3.10
C GLY A 360 -0.28 -13.05 -1.99
N ARG A 361 0.95 -12.51 -2.15
CA ARG A 361 1.94 -12.55 -1.06
C ARG A 361 1.63 -11.49 -0.03
N LEU A 362 1.86 -11.83 1.24
CA LEU A 362 1.86 -10.84 2.31
C LEU A 362 3.07 -9.91 2.17
N SER A 363 2.92 -8.66 2.54
CA SER A 363 4.05 -7.77 2.81
C SER A 363 4.00 -7.30 4.26
N SER A 364 5.14 -6.82 4.78
CA SER A 364 5.19 -6.25 6.12
C SER A 364 5.79 -4.85 6.11
N SER A 365 5.30 -4.00 7.01
CA SER A 365 5.74 -2.61 7.14
C SER A 365 5.75 -2.17 8.61
N ASN A 366 6.52 -1.15 8.91
CA ASN A 366 6.59 -0.48 10.20
C ASN A 366 6.87 -1.39 11.42
N PRO A 367 8.01 -2.14 11.41
CA PRO A 367 9.06 -2.27 10.42
C PRO A 367 8.83 -3.41 9.41
N ASN A 368 9.53 -3.37 8.27
CA ASN A 368 9.53 -4.51 7.36
C ASN A 368 10.42 -5.63 7.91
N VAL A 369 9.78 -6.66 8.46
CA VAL A 369 10.48 -7.83 9.03
C VAL A 369 10.73 -8.95 8.01
N GLN A 370 10.10 -8.91 6.84
CA GLN A 370 10.27 -9.93 5.80
C GLN A 370 11.60 -9.83 5.08
N ASN A 371 12.20 -8.64 5.03
CA ASN A 371 13.48 -8.39 4.37
C ASN A 371 14.70 -8.58 5.28
N ILE A 372 14.50 -9.01 6.53
CA ILE A 372 15.60 -9.32 7.46
C ILE A 372 16.44 -10.45 6.89
N PRO A 373 17.78 -10.29 6.78
CA PRO A 373 18.66 -11.32 6.25
C PRO A 373 18.58 -12.60 7.09
N ILE A 374 18.22 -13.72 6.47
CA ILE A 374 18.18 -15.04 7.13
C ILE A 374 19.23 -16.00 6.57
N ARG A 375 19.88 -15.63 5.46
CA ARG A 375 20.91 -16.40 4.77
C ARG A 375 22.21 -15.59 4.66
N GLY A 376 23.30 -16.25 4.26
CA GLY A 376 24.60 -15.62 4.12
C GLY A 376 25.33 -15.45 5.46
N GLN A 377 26.43 -14.71 5.45
CA GLN A 377 27.37 -14.58 6.57
C GLN A 377 26.70 -14.04 7.85
N PHE A 378 25.76 -13.11 7.72
CA PHE A 378 25.10 -12.43 8.85
C PHE A 378 23.74 -13.01 9.25
N GLY A 379 23.18 -13.90 8.42
CA GLY A 379 21.86 -14.47 8.64
C GLY A 379 21.68 -15.15 10.00
N PRO A 380 22.55 -16.12 10.38
CA PRO A 380 22.46 -16.78 11.68
C PRO A 380 22.57 -15.81 12.87
N ARG A 381 23.51 -14.84 12.77
CA ARG A 381 23.72 -13.84 13.80
C ARG A 381 22.51 -12.90 13.92
N MET A 382 21.94 -12.44 12.79
CA MET A 382 20.74 -11.62 12.78
C MET A 382 19.54 -12.37 13.36
N ARG A 383 19.39 -13.64 13.05
CA ARG A 383 18.32 -14.48 13.61
C ARG A 383 18.42 -14.64 15.12
N SER A 384 19.63 -14.77 15.68
CA SER A 384 19.83 -14.90 17.13
C SER A 384 19.43 -13.66 17.93
N CYS A 385 19.23 -12.51 17.27
CA CYS A 385 18.72 -11.30 17.91
C CYS A 385 17.19 -11.31 18.09
N PHE A 386 16.49 -12.29 17.52
CA PHE A 386 15.05 -12.49 17.71
C PHE A 386 14.81 -13.71 18.58
N VAL A 387 13.95 -13.55 19.57
CA VAL A 387 13.69 -14.58 20.58
C VAL A 387 12.22 -14.96 20.60
N SER A 388 11.94 -16.25 20.82
CA SER A 388 10.61 -16.70 21.21
C SER A 388 10.55 -16.64 22.73
N GLN A 389 9.50 -16.05 23.29
CA GLN A 389 9.18 -16.29 24.69
C GLN A 389 8.57 -17.68 24.80
N GLU A 390 9.01 -18.44 25.81
CA GLU A 390 8.31 -19.65 26.22
C GLU A 390 6.87 -19.25 26.59
N GLY A 391 5.90 -19.84 25.89
CA GLY A 391 4.49 -19.56 26.13
C GLY A 391 3.64 -20.72 25.88
#